data_28d5e5d5891a4d75d41783f4587945ff
#
_entry.id   28d5e5d5891a4d75d41783f4587945ff
#
_cell.length_a   1.000
_cell.length_b   1.000
_cell.length_c   1.000
_cell.angle_alpha   90.00
_cell.angle_beta   90.00
_cell.angle_gamma   90.00
#
_symmetry.space_group_name_H-M   'P 1'
#
loop_
_entity.id
_entity.type
_entity.pdbx_description
1 polymer ?
#
loop_
_entity_poly.entity_id
_entity_poly.type
_entity_poly.pdbx_seq_one_letter_code
_entity_poly.pdbx_strand_id
1 'polypeptide(L)'
;MLFLLFILGSLLGSLISGVFVLAMGTSDAVTSYSMLISYPVSFIPPLLYASAKSRRNEIFDTGYALDSNNFGSKGGMVIALTVSLATIAAAFVCEPLSAALPDMPAYLEEALESMVNGPLWASLLSVSVFAPLFEEWLCRGLVLRGLMSKMNPTGAICVSAAFFAILHLNPWQAIPAFILGLLFGYVYYRTGSLKLTMLMHCVNNTFSTIFSRIPEFKEAETFM
;
A
#
# COMPACT_ATOMS: atom_id res chain seq x y z
N MET A 1 10.94 -0.28 15.26
CA MET A 1 9.92 0.52 15.97
C MET A 1 8.66 0.75 15.13
N LEU A 2 8.72 1.41 13.95
CA LEU A 2 7.51 1.67 13.13
C LEU A 2 6.73 0.41 12.77
N PHE A 3 7.41 -0.69 12.41
CA PHE A 3 6.77 -1.99 12.15
C PHE A 3 5.99 -2.51 13.38
N LEU A 4 6.59 -2.49 14.56
CA LEU A 4 5.92 -2.94 15.78
C LEU A 4 4.70 -2.06 16.13
N LEU A 5 4.78 -0.77 15.89
CA LEU A 5 3.67 0.15 16.08
C LEU A 5 2.55 -0.09 15.06
N PHE A 6 2.90 -0.42 13.81
CA PHE A 6 1.92 -0.84 12.81
C PHE A 6 1.22 -2.15 13.21
N ILE A 7 1.97 -3.16 13.68
CA ILE A 7 1.38 -4.42 14.18
C ILE A 7 0.43 -4.14 15.36
N LEU A 8 0.82 -3.29 16.31
CA LEU A 8 -0.06 -2.89 17.42
C LEU A 8 -1.34 -2.23 16.90
N GLY A 9 -1.20 -1.31 15.95
CA GLY A 9 -2.35 -0.65 15.30
C GLY A 9 -3.24 -1.64 14.55
N SER A 10 -2.64 -2.61 13.84
CA SER A 10 -3.38 -3.65 13.11
C SER A 10 -4.17 -4.57 14.06
N LEU A 11 -3.61 -4.91 15.22
CA LEU A 11 -4.33 -5.65 16.26
C LEU A 11 -5.53 -4.84 16.79
N LEU A 12 -5.36 -3.54 17.04
CA LEU A 12 -6.45 -2.67 17.46
C LEU A 12 -7.52 -2.55 16.36
N GLY A 13 -7.12 -2.39 15.10
CA GLY A 13 -8.01 -2.38 13.95
C GLY A 13 -8.79 -3.68 13.82
N SER A 14 -8.12 -4.84 13.98
CA SER A 14 -8.77 -6.16 13.93
C SER A 14 -9.79 -6.35 15.07
N LEU A 15 -9.51 -5.85 16.26
CA LEU A 15 -10.48 -5.86 17.37
C LEU A 15 -11.73 -5.04 17.03
N ILE A 16 -11.56 -3.85 16.47
CA ILE A 16 -12.67 -2.98 16.05
C ILE A 16 -13.49 -3.68 14.95
N SER A 17 -12.81 -4.24 13.94
CA SER A 17 -13.47 -5.01 12.87
C SER A 17 -14.25 -6.20 13.44
N GLY A 18 -13.66 -6.96 14.36
CA GLY A 18 -14.31 -8.10 15.00
C GLY A 18 -15.58 -7.69 15.77
N VAL A 19 -15.53 -6.62 16.55
CA VAL A 19 -16.71 -6.07 17.25
C VAL A 19 -17.78 -5.61 16.26
N PHE A 20 -17.38 -4.96 15.16
CA PHE A 20 -18.31 -4.52 14.13
C PHE A 20 -19.02 -5.71 13.45
N VAL A 21 -18.26 -6.75 13.08
CA VAL A 21 -18.79 -7.98 12.47
C VAL A 21 -19.70 -8.74 13.45
N LEU A 22 -19.33 -8.83 14.73
CA LEU A 22 -20.20 -9.46 15.75
C LEU A 22 -21.53 -8.72 15.92
N ALA A 23 -21.54 -7.39 15.79
CA ALA A 23 -22.75 -6.59 15.94
C ALA A 23 -23.65 -6.59 14.68
N MET A 24 -23.05 -6.63 13.47
CA MET A 24 -23.75 -6.44 12.19
C MET A 24 -23.90 -7.73 11.37
N GLY A 25 -23.28 -8.83 11.80
CA GLY A 25 -23.24 -10.10 11.07
C GLY A 25 -22.09 -10.17 10.06
N THR A 26 -21.97 -11.33 9.40
CA THR A 26 -20.91 -11.62 8.43
C THR A 26 -21.43 -11.44 7.01
N SER A 27 -20.93 -10.46 6.27
CA SER A 27 -21.14 -10.30 4.83
C SER A 27 -20.01 -9.45 4.24
N ASP A 28 -19.79 -9.53 2.94
CA ASP A 28 -18.77 -8.73 2.25
C ASP A 28 -19.01 -7.22 2.44
N ALA A 29 -20.29 -6.80 2.47
CA ALA A 29 -20.63 -5.41 2.75
C ALA A 29 -20.19 -4.98 4.17
N VAL A 30 -20.47 -5.81 5.18
CA VAL A 30 -20.07 -5.54 6.57
C VAL A 30 -18.56 -5.52 6.70
N THR A 31 -17.86 -6.47 6.05
CA THR A 31 -16.40 -6.50 6.01
C THR A 31 -15.85 -5.22 5.39
N SER A 32 -16.33 -4.80 4.22
CA SER A 32 -15.91 -3.56 3.57
C SER A 32 -16.16 -2.32 4.43
N TYR A 33 -17.30 -2.24 5.11
CA TYR A 33 -17.60 -1.11 6.00
C TYR A 33 -16.71 -1.11 7.25
N SER A 34 -16.44 -2.29 7.83
CA SER A 34 -15.54 -2.39 8.97
C SER A 34 -14.13 -1.92 8.63
N MET A 35 -13.66 -2.19 7.42
CA MET A 35 -12.35 -1.75 6.92
C MET A 35 -12.23 -0.23 6.81
N LEU A 36 -13.29 0.49 6.47
CA LEU A 36 -13.25 1.97 6.42
C LEU A 36 -12.85 2.58 7.77
N ILE A 37 -13.13 1.88 8.86
CA ILE A 37 -12.82 2.32 10.22
C ILE A 37 -11.53 1.66 10.72
N SER A 38 -11.43 0.34 10.61
CA SER A 38 -10.34 -0.45 11.20
C SER A 38 -8.99 -0.22 10.50
N TYR A 39 -9.00 -0.03 9.18
CA TYR A 39 -7.77 0.14 8.42
C TYR A 39 -7.00 1.43 8.80
N PRO A 40 -7.62 2.62 8.84
CA PRO A 40 -6.95 3.83 9.33
C PRO A 40 -6.41 3.69 10.76
N VAL A 41 -7.11 2.93 11.63
CA VAL A 41 -6.67 2.69 13.02
C VAL A 41 -5.31 2.01 13.07
N SER A 42 -4.99 1.14 12.10
CA SER A 42 -3.68 0.47 12.02
C SER A 42 -2.52 1.45 11.95
N PHE A 43 -2.75 2.65 11.44
CA PHE A 43 -1.72 3.68 11.29
C PHE A 43 -1.67 4.71 12.42
N ILE A 44 -2.63 4.67 13.38
CA ILE A 44 -2.64 5.62 14.52
C ILE A 44 -1.36 5.52 15.36
N PRO A 45 -0.88 4.34 15.81
CA PRO A 45 0.32 4.28 16.63
C PRO A 45 1.58 4.79 15.91
N PRO A 46 1.90 4.40 14.64
CA PRO A 46 3.01 5.00 13.91
C PRO A 46 2.84 6.50 13.66
N LEU A 47 1.60 6.99 13.45
CA LEU A 47 1.30 8.41 13.30
C LEU A 47 1.60 9.20 14.59
N LEU A 48 1.15 8.70 15.73
CA LEU A 48 1.43 9.33 17.02
C LEU A 48 2.92 9.37 17.33
N TYR A 49 3.63 8.28 17.06
CA TYR A 49 5.08 8.22 17.19
C TYR A 49 5.78 9.24 16.30
N ALA A 50 5.42 9.29 15.02
CA ALA A 50 5.99 10.25 14.08
C ALA A 50 5.71 11.69 14.51
N SER A 51 4.49 11.99 14.95
CA SER A 51 4.11 13.31 15.45
C SER A 51 4.92 13.71 16.70
N ALA A 52 5.08 12.79 17.66
CA ALA A 52 5.87 13.03 18.86
C ALA A 52 7.35 13.29 18.56
N LYS A 53 7.92 12.53 17.62
CA LYS A 53 9.30 12.70 17.17
C LYS A 53 9.50 13.97 16.33
N SER A 54 8.52 14.33 15.51
CA SER A 54 8.52 15.58 14.74
C SER A 54 8.60 16.81 15.65
N ARG A 55 7.85 16.82 16.74
CA ARG A 55 7.90 17.92 17.73
C ARG A 55 9.29 18.10 18.35
N ARG A 56 10.14 17.05 18.32
CA ARG A 56 11.52 17.07 18.79
C ARG A 56 12.55 17.27 17.68
N ASN A 57 12.11 17.58 16.45
CA ASN A 57 12.94 17.68 15.25
C ASN A 57 13.77 16.41 14.91
N GLU A 58 13.42 15.25 15.47
CA GLU A 58 14.22 14.02 15.35
C GLU A 58 13.95 13.21 14.08
N ILE A 59 12.77 13.38 13.45
CA ILE A 59 12.38 12.59 12.26
C ILE A 59 12.43 13.41 10.96
N PHE A 60 12.23 14.72 11.01
CA PHE A 60 12.01 15.53 9.82
C PHE A 60 13.25 16.26 9.32
N ASP A 61 14.32 16.30 10.09
CA ASP A 61 15.60 16.84 9.64
C ASP A 61 16.42 15.78 8.88
N THR A 62 15.83 15.28 7.79
CA THR A 62 16.47 14.27 6.93
C THR A 62 17.20 14.88 5.74
N GLY A 63 17.11 16.19 5.53
CA GLY A 63 17.56 16.85 4.31
C GLY A 63 16.67 16.62 3.08
N TYR A 64 15.60 15.84 3.21
CA TYR A 64 14.65 15.56 2.13
C TYR A 64 13.25 16.09 2.49
N ALA A 65 12.62 16.79 1.55
CA ALA A 65 11.22 17.22 1.72
C ALA A 65 10.29 16.02 1.81
N LEU A 66 9.18 16.16 2.56
CA LEU A 66 8.15 15.13 2.64
C LEU A 66 7.45 14.96 1.29
N ASP A 67 7.13 16.06 0.63
CA ASP A 67 6.55 16.11 -0.71
C ASP A 67 7.16 17.28 -1.47
N SER A 68 7.60 17.02 -2.69
CA SER A 68 8.12 18.02 -3.62
C SER A 68 7.67 17.72 -5.04
N ASN A 69 7.85 18.66 -5.95
CA ASN A 69 7.39 18.56 -7.35
C ASN A 69 8.57 18.65 -8.30
N ASN A 70 9.60 17.84 -8.11
CA ASN A 70 10.77 17.84 -9.00
C ASN A 70 10.49 17.03 -10.29
N PHE A 71 9.66 17.58 -11.16
CA PHE A 71 9.23 16.94 -12.41
C PHE A 71 10.10 17.30 -13.62
N GLY A 72 11.10 18.16 -13.43
CA GLY A 72 11.96 18.63 -14.52
C GLY A 72 11.19 19.39 -15.60
N SER A 73 11.68 19.35 -16.85
CA SER A 73 11.07 20.04 -17.99
C SER A 73 9.77 19.39 -18.52
N LYS A 74 9.48 18.14 -18.14
CA LYS A 74 8.33 17.38 -18.67
C LYS A 74 6.99 17.77 -18.05
N GLY A 75 7.01 18.41 -16.88
CA GLY A 75 5.80 18.80 -16.15
C GLY A 75 5.10 17.63 -15.44
N GLY A 76 4.30 17.97 -14.42
CA GLY A 76 3.69 17.00 -13.52
C GLY A 76 2.70 16.05 -14.20
N MET A 77 1.90 16.53 -15.17
CA MET A 77 0.90 15.69 -15.85
C MET A 77 1.54 14.58 -16.67
N VAL A 78 2.59 14.90 -17.44
CA VAL A 78 3.28 13.89 -18.26
C VAL A 78 3.94 12.84 -17.37
N ILE A 79 4.58 13.26 -16.27
CA ILE A 79 5.16 12.34 -15.30
C ILE A 79 4.07 11.46 -14.67
N ALA A 80 2.95 12.04 -14.22
CA ALA A 80 1.85 11.30 -13.62
C ALA A 80 1.31 10.20 -14.56
N LEU A 81 1.06 10.55 -15.82
CA LEU A 81 0.61 9.58 -16.83
C LEU A 81 1.66 8.48 -17.08
N THR A 82 2.93 8.87 -17.21
CA THR A 82 4.02 7.91 -17.46
C THR A 82 4.16 6.91 -16.33
N VAL A 83 4.17 7.38 -15.07
CA VAL A 83 4.33 6.48 -13.91
C VAL A 83 3.08 5.64 -13.65
N SER A 84 1.89 6.13 -13.97
CA SER A 84 0.64 5.36 -13.90
C SER A 84 0.67 4.20 -14.90
N LEU A 85 1.08 4.45 -16.16
CA LEU A 85 1.26 3.38 -17.15
C LEU A 85 2.36 2.41 -16.75
N ALA A 86 3.49 2.90 -16.23
CA ALA A 86 4.55 2.04 -15.72
C ALA A 86 4.10 1.17 -14.55
N THR A 87 3.22 1.67 -13.69
CA THR A 87 2.64 0.91 -12.58
C THR A 87 1.76 -0.23 -13.07
N ILE A 88 0.88 0.04 -14.04
CA ILE A 88 0.04 -1.00 -14.66
C ILE A 88 0.92 -2.05 -15.36
N ALA A 89 1.93 -1.62 -16.11
CA ALA A 89 2.87 -2.54 -16.75
C ALA A 89 3.62 -3.41 -15.72
N ALA A 90 4.04 -2.83 -14.60
CA ALA A 90 4.69 -3.56 -13.51
C ALA A 90 3.75 -4.58 -12.86
N ALA A 91 2.45 -4.26 -12.71
CA ALA A 91 1.46 -5.21 -12.21
C ALA A 91 1.38 -6.48 -13.10
N PHE A 92 1.32 -6.31 -14.43
CA PHE A 92 1.37 -7.43 -15.36
C PHE A 92 2.68 -8.24 -15.32
N VAL A 93 3.82 -7.59 -15.03
CA VAL A 93 5.10 -8.29 -14.84
C VAL A 93 5.11 -9.10 -13.55
N CYS A 94 4.37 -8.68 -12.54
CA CYS A 94 4.26 -9.41 -11.27
C CYS A 94 3.39 -10.66 -11.37
N GLU A 95 2.44 -10.71 -12.31
CA GLU A 95 1.49 -11.81 -12.47
C GLU A 95 2.15 -13.19 -12.57
N PRO A 96 3.10 -13.43 -13.50
CA PRO A 96 3.77 -14.73 -13.60
C PRO A 96 4.55 -15.13 -12.35
N LEU A 97 5.00 -14.15 -11.57
CA LEU A 97 5.72 -14.41 -10.33
C LEU A 97 4.78 -14.84 -9.22
N SER A 98 3.59 -14.23 -9.17
CA SER A 98 2.52 -14.62 -8.23
C SER A 98 1.98 -16.01 -8.58
N ALA A 99 1.78 -16.30 -9.88
CA ALA A 99 1.35 -17.62 -10.38
C ALA A 99 2.35 -18.74 -10.13
N ALA A 100 3.63 -18.44 -9.92
CA ALA A 100 4.65 -19.43 -9.59
C ALA A 100 4.66 -19.82 -8.09
N LEU A 101 3.86 -19.14 -7.26
CA LEU A 101 3.70 -19.50 -5.86
C LEU A 101 2.76 -20.71 -5.71
N PRO A 102 2.86 -21.45 -4.59
CA PRO A 102 1.85 -22.44 -4.23
C PRO A 102 0.46 -21.79 -4.13
N ASP A 103 -0.59 -22.61 -4.29
CA ASP A 103 -1.97 -22.14 -4.13
C ASP A 103 -2.15 -21.39 -2.81
N MET A 104 -2.91 -20.31 -2.86
CA MET A 104 -3.21 -19.53 -1.66
C MET A 104 -4.14 -20.35 -0.74
N PRO A 105 -3.88 -20.37 0.59
CA PRO A 105 -4.79 -21.02 1.52
C PRO A 105 -6.19 -20.39 1.44
N ALA A 106 -7.24 -21.23 1.38
CA ALA A 106 -8.62 -20.80 1.16
C ALA A 106 -9.09 -19.71 2.15
N TYR A 107 -8.69 -19.79 3.41
CA TYR A 107 -9.04 -18.77 4.41
C TYR A 107 -8.47 -17.38 4.09
N LEU A 108 -7.30 -17.34 3.46
CA LEU A 108 -6.66 -16.08 3.06
C LEU A 108 -7.30 -15.53 1.78
N GLU A 109 -7.58 -16.40 0.82
CA GLU A 109 -8.28 -16.06 -0.41
C GLU A 109 -9.65 -15.47 -0.10
N GLU A 110 -10.48 -16.15 0.71
CA GLU A 110 -11.78 -15.66 1.18
C GLU A 110 -11.67 -14.31 1.89
N ALA A 111 -10.64 -14.13 2.74
CA ALA A 111 -10.42 -12.86 3.44
C ALA A 111 -10.10 -11.73 2.46
N LEU A 112 -9.24 -11.96 1.46
CA LEU A 112 -8.89 -10.97 0.45
C LEU A 112 -10.07 -10.66 -0.49
N GLU A 113 -10.81 -11.70 -0.92
CA GLU A 113 -12.02 -11.53 -1.73
C GLU A 113 -13.10 -10.71 -0.99
N SER A 114 -13.32 -10.97 0.29
CA SER A 114 -14.31 -10.23 1.09
C SER A 114 -13.98 -8.73 1.20
N MET A 115 -12.71 -8.36 1.10
CA MET A 115 -12.28 -6.95 1.09
C MET A 115 -12.71 -6.22 -0.19
N VAL A 116 -12.75 -6.93 -1.32
CA VAL A 116 -13.04 -6.33 -2.63
C VAL A 116 -14.46 -6.62 -3.13
N ASN A 117 -15.11 -7.70 -2.69
CA ASN A 117 -16.45 -8.11 -3.17
C ASN A 117 -17.62 -7.33 -2.55
N GLY A 118 -17.42 -6.54 -1.51
CA GLY A 118 -18.43 -5.67 -0.94
C GLY A 118 -18.83 -4.51 -1.87
N PRO A 119 -19.59 -3.52 -1.39
CA PRO A 119 -19.98 -2.36 -2.19
C PRO A 119 -18.76 -1.68 -2.81
N LEU A 120 -18.76 -1.52 -4.14
CA LEU A 120 -17.59 -1.02 -4.91
C LEU A 120 -17.01 0.28 -4.34
N TRP A 121 -17.88 1.22 -3.97
CA TRP A 121 -17.43 2.50 -3.42
C TRP A 121 -16.67 2.33 -2.10
N ALA A 122 -17.08 1.40 -1.24
CA ALA A 122 -16.44 1.16 0.04
C ALA A 122 -15.09 0.45 -0.15
N SER A 123 -15.04 -0.55 -1.04
CA SER A 123 -13.79 -1.22 -1.43
C SER A 123 -12.80 -0.23 -2.06
N LEU A 124 -13.23 0.61 -3.01
CA LEU A 124 -12.37 1.62 -3.61
C LEU A 124 -11.89 2.66 -2.59
N LEU A 125 -12.75 3.10 -1.68
CA LEU A 125 -12.34 4.07 -0.67
C LEU A 125 -11.32 3.49 0.31
N SER A 126 -11.50 2.26 0.76
CA SER A 126 -10.56 1.60 1.69
C SER A 126 -9.26 1.17 0.99
N VAL A 127 -9.36 0.44 -0.11
CA VAL A 127 -8.21 -0.20 -0.76
C VAL A 127 -7.48 0.75 -1.71
N SER A 128 -8.21 1.59 -2.47
CA SER A 128 -7.60 2.45 -3.49
C SER A 128 -7.33 3.89 -3.03
N VAL A 129 -7.87 4.31 -1.87
CA VAL A 129 -7.62 5.65 -1.33
C VAL A 129 -6.92 5.58 0.03
N PHE A 130 -7.52 4.94 1.04
CA PHE A 130 -6.94 4.93 2.39
C PHE A 130 -5.63 4.14 2.43
N ALA A 131 -5.57 2.94 1.82
CA ALA A 131 -4.36 2.16 1.81
C ALA A 131 -3.18 2.94 1.17
N PRO A 132 -3.27 3.46 -0.06
CA PRO A 132 -2.21 4.28 -0.65
C PRO A 132 -1.80 5.49 0.20
N LEU A 133 -2.76 6.19 0.79
CA LEU A 133 -2.47 7.35 1.63
C LEU A 133 -1.60 6.99 2.83
N PHE A 134 -2.02 6.00 3.60
CA PHE A 134 -1.35 5.65 4.85
C PHE A 134 -0.05 4.85 4.62
N GLU A 135 -0.06 3.93 3.66
CA GLU A 135 1.11 3.10 3.38
C GLU A 135 2.23 3.89 2.72
N GLU A 136 1.94 4.74 1.73
CA GLU A 136 2.97 5.58 1.12
C GLU A 136 3.51 6.62 2.11
N TRP A 137 2.64 7.20 2.93
CA TRP A 137 3.08 8.10 3.99
C TRP A 137 4.05 7.39 4.95
N LEU A 138 3.74 6.15 5.36
CA LEU A 138 4.60 5.36 6.25
C LEU A 138 5.89 4.93 5.54
N CYS A 139 5.76 4.31 4.34
CA CYS A 139 6.89 3.67 3.66
C CYS A 139 7.81 4.69 2.98
N ARG A 140 7.27 5.70 2.30
CA ARG A 140 8.07 6.71 1.58
C ARG A 140 8.28 7.94 2.41
N GLY A 141 7.22 8.44 3.02
CA GLY A 141 7.26 9.65 3.84
C GLY A 141 8.13 9.52 5.10
N LEU A 142 8.10 8.37 5.77
CA LEU A 142 8.87 8.16 7.00
C LEU A 142 10.06 7.23 6.79
N VAL A 143 9.85 5.99 6.33
CA VAL A 143 10.89 4.96 6.28
C VAL A 143 11.94 5.30 5.22
N LEU A 144 11.55 5.42 3.94
CA LEU A 144 12.49 5.68 2.85
C LEU A 144 13.25 7.00 3.06
N ARG A 145 12.53 8.07 3.38
CA ARG A 145 13.13 9.37 3.64
C ARG A 145 14.14 9.35 4.79
N GLY A 146 13.79 8.66 5.89
CA GLY A 146 14.70 8.49 7.03
C GLY A 146 15.93 7.63 6.69
N LEU A 147 15.78 6.63 5.83
CA LEU A 147 16.89 5.77 5.38
C LEU A 147 17.83 6.53 4.41
N MET A 148 17.30 7.33 3.49
CA MET A 148 18.11 8.11 2.55
C MET A 148 19.04 9.10 3.24
N SER A 149 18.74 9.53 4.47
CA SER A 149 19.65 10.36 5.26
C SER A 149 20.83 9.58 5.90
N LYS A 150 20.81 8.24 5.85
CA LYS A 150 21.76 7.39 6.58
C LYS A 150 22.48 6.38 5.70
N MET A 151 21.97 6.10 4.51
CA MET A 151 22.55 5.12 3.58
C MET A 151 22.36 5.56 2.13
N ASN A 152 23.01 4.86 1.20
CA ASN A 152 22.86 5.17 -0.22
C ASN A 152 21.42 4.96 -0.70
N PRO A 153 20.95 5.71 -1.72
CA PRO A 153 19.57 5.68 -2.16
C PRO A 153 19.08 4.29 -2.60
N THR A 154 19.91 3.51 -3.28
CA THR A 154 19.55 2.16 -3.72
C THR A 154 19.25 1.24 -2.55
N GLY A 155 20.13 1.22 -1.55
CA GLY A 155 19.90 0.46 -0.32
C GLY A 155 18.65 0.94 0.43
N ALA A 156 18.44 2.26 0.52
CA ALA A 156 17.27 2.83 1.15
C ALA A 156 15.96 2.41 0.44
N ILE A 157 15.95 2.41 -0.90
CA ILE A 157 14.81 1.97 -1.71
C ILE A 157 14.54 0.48 -1.47
N CYS A 158 15.57 -0.38 -1.52
CA CYS A 158 15.41 -1.82 -1.28
C CYS A 158 14.87 -2.11 0.13
N VAL A 159 15.39 -1.47 1.17
CA VAL A 159 14.91 -1.66 2.55
C VAL A 159 13.48 -1.16 2.72
N SER A 160 13.14 -0.01 2.12
CA SER A 160 11.78 0.52 2.16
C SER A 160 10.79 -0.37 1.39
N ALA A 161 11.19 -0.94 0.25
CA ALA A 161 10.39 -1.89 -0.51
C ALA A 161 10.18 -3.21 0.26
N ALA A 162 11.22 -3.72 0.92
CA ALA A 162 11.10 -4.90 1.79
C ALA A 162 10.18 -4.62 2.99
N PHE A 163 10.28 -3.44 3.59
CA PHE A 163 9.38 -3.03 4.65
C PHE A 163 7.92 -2.98 4.17
N PHE A 164 7.67 -2.40 2.99
CA PHE A 164 6.34 -2.36 2.37
C PHE A 164 5.79 -3.77 2.12
N ALA A 165 6.60 -4.67 1.57
CA ALA A 165 6.22 -6.07 1.34
C ALA A 165 5.84 -6.80 2.65
N ILE A 166 6.63 -6.63 3.71
CA ILE A 166 6.39 -7.29 5.01
C ILE A 166 5.09 -6.79 5.68
N LEU A 167 4.64 -5.57 5.41
CA LEU A 167 3.37 -5.07 5.95
C LEU A 167 2.15 -5.91 5.51
N HIS A 168 2.25 -6.62 4.39
CA HIS A 168 1.16 -7.47 3.88
C HIS A 168 1.03 -8.80 4.63
N LEU A 169 2.04 -9.23 5.39
CA LEU A 169 2.04 -10.41 6.26
C LEU A 169 1.72 -11.75 5.55
N ASN A 170 1.78 -11.79 4.23
CA ASN A 170 1.62 -12.99 3.41
C ASN A 170 2.48 -12.92 2.14
N PRO A 171 2.99 -14.05 1.62
CA PRO A 171 3.91 -14.05 0.48
C PRO A 171 3.24 -13.68 -0.85
N TRP A 172 1.97 -14.00 -1.06
CA TRP A 172 1.25 -13.74 -2.32
C TRP A 172 1.13 -12.26 -2.62
N GLN A 173 0.90 -11.44 -1.60
CA GLN A 173 0.91 -9.97 -1.74
C GLN A 173 2.31 -9.37 -1.55
N ALA A 174 3.18 -9.99 -0.75
CA ALA A 174 4.51 -9.44 -0.45
C ALA A 174 5.42 -9.39 -1.68
N ILE A 175 5.36 -10.36 -2.57
CA ILE A 175 6.22 -10.40 -3.78
C ILE A 175 5.86 -9.25 -4.74
N PRO A 176 4.61 -9.09 -5.21
CA PRO A 176 4.26 -7.94 -6.04
C PRO A 176 4.46 -6.61 -5.31
N ALA A 177 4.15 -6.55 -4.00
CA ALA A 177 4.39 -5.35 -3.20
C ALA A 177 5.86 -4.96 -3.12
N PHE A 178 6.78 -5.92 -3.07
CA PHE A 178 8.22 -5.62 -3.11
C PHE A 178 8.63 -4.99 -4.44
N ILE A 179 8.18 -5.54 -5.56
CA ILE A 179 8.53 -5.06 -6.92
C ILE A 179 7.94 -3.66 -7.15
N LEU A 180 6.65 -3.48 -6.85
CA LEU A 180 6.00 -2.17 -6.91
C LEU A 180 6.64 -1.21 -5.90
N GLY A 181 7.03 -1.71 -4.75
CA GLY A 181 7.76 -0.98 -3.73
C GLY A 181 9.07 -0.38 -4.20
N LEU A 182 9.84 -1.13 -5.00
CA LEU A 182 11.06 -0.65 -5.65
C LEU A 182 10.74 0.47 -6.66
N LEU A 183 9.71 0.28 -7.49
CA LEU A 183 9.29 1.27 -8.48
C LEU A 183 8.83 2.57 -7.80
N PHE A 184 7.95 2.50 -6.80
CA PHE A 184 7.46 3.66 -6.07
C PHE A 184 8.60 4.37 -5.30
N GLY A 185 9.49 3.59 -4.67
CA GLY A 185 10.66 4.13 -4.00
C GLY A 185 11.61 4.87 -4.95
N TYR A 186 11.83 4.33 -6.14
CA TYR A 186 12.64 4.98 -7.17
C TYR A 186 11.99 6.28 -7.66
N VAL A 187 10.68 6.27 -7.92
CA VAL A 187 9.95 7.48 -8.34
C VAL A 187 9.99 8.54 -7.24
N TYR A 188 9.78 8.16 -5.98
CA TYR A 188 9.92 9.07 -4.85
C TYR A 188 11.34 9.68 -4.77
N TYR A 189 12.37 8.85 -4.87
CA TYR A 189 13.76 9.33 -4.87
C TYR A 189 14.02 10.35 -5.98
N ARG A 190 13.50 10.11 -7.19
CA ARG A 190 13.73 10.97 -8.36
C ARG A 190 12.92 12.26 -8.35
N THR A 191 11.71 12.23 -7.81
CA THR A 191 10.78 13.37 -7.86
C THR A 191 10.57 14.07 -6.52
N GLY A 192 10.81 13.37 -5.42
CA GLY A 192 10.46 13.80 -4.07
C GLY A 192 8.95 13.89 -3.84
N SER A 193 8.13 13.42 -4.78
CA SER A 193 6.67 13.58 -4.70
C SER A 193 6.01 12.37 -4.05
N LEU A 194 5.55 12.56 -2.83
CA LEU A 194 4.75 11.58 -2.10
C LEU A 194 3.36 11.40 -2.74
N LYS A 195 2.77 12.48 -3.21
CA LYS A 195 1.48 12.44 -3.92
C LYS A 195 1.54 11.61 -5.19
N LEU A 196 2.69 11.63 -5.88
CA LEU A 196 2.87 10.83 -7.08
C LEU A 196 2.93 9.34 -6.78
N THR A 197 3.60 8.93 -5.70
CA THR A 197 3.61 7.52 -5.30
C THR A 197 2.26 7.07 -4.76
N MET A 198 1.54 7.93 -4.05
CA MET A 198 0.14 7.68 -3.67
C MET A 198 -0.76 7.48 -4.90
N LEU A 199 -0.58 8.30 -5.95
CA LEU A 199 -1.30 8.13 -7.22
C LEU A 199 -0.97 6.79 -7.88
N MET A 200 0.30 6.42 -7.98
CA MET A 200 0.73 5.14 -8.54
C MET A 200 0.09 3.97 -7.80
N HIS A 201 0.12 4.01 -6.48
CA HIS A 201 -0.47 2.98 -5.63
C HIS A 201 -2.01 2.96 -5.77
N CYS A 202 -2.67 4.12 -5.80
CA CYS A 202 -4.10 4.24 -6.09
C CYS A 202 -4.45 3.61 -7.45
N VAL A 203 -3.67 3.88 -8.49
CA VAL A 203 -3.85 3.30 -9.84
C VAL A 203 -3.72 1.78 -9.78
N ASN A 204 -2.69 1.24 -9.12
CA ASN A 204 -2.50 -0.20 -8.96
C ASN A 204 -3.72 -0.85 -8.28
N ASN A 205 -4.11 -0.34 -7.13
CA ASN A 205 -5.18 -0.94 -6.33
C ASN A 205 -6.55 -0.79 -6.99
N THR A 206 -6.80 0.35 -7.66
CA THR A 206 -8.04 0.53 -8.44
C THR A 206 -8.10 -0.45 -9.61
N PHE A 207 -6.99 -0.58 -10.34
CA PHE A 207 -6.90 -1.53 -11.44
C PHE A 207 -7.17 -2.96 -10.94
N SER A 208 -6.46 -3.43 -9.92
CA SER A 208 -6.65 -4.75 -9.33
C SER A 208 -8.09 -4.96 -8.83
N THR A 209 -8.66 -3.99 -8.08
CA THR A 209 -10.03 -4.08 -7.54
C THR A 209 -11.09 -4.16 -8.64
N ILE A 210 -10.90 -3.47 -9.76
CA ILE A 210 -11.84 -3.53 -10.88
C ILE A 210 -11.68 -4.84 -11.63
N PHE A 211 -10.45 -5.24 -11.93
CA PHE A 211 -10.17 -6.47 -12.68
C PHE A 211 -10.62 -7.73 -11.95
N SER A 212 -10.42 -7.83 -10.63
CA SER A 212 -10.88 -8.97 -9.82
C SER A 212 -12.41 -9.15 -9.82
N ARG A 213 -13.18 -8.15 -10.26
CA ARG A 213 -14.65 -8.19 -10.37
C ARG A 213 -15.16 -8.58 -11.76
N ILE A 214 -14.28 -8.68 -12.75
CA ILE A 214 -14.64 -9.04 -14.13
C ILE A 214 -14.50 -10.57 -14.28
N PRO A 215 -15.61 -11.32 -14.52
CA PRO A 215 -15.58 -12.79 -14.54
C PRO A 215 -14.55 -13.38 -15.52
N GLU A 216 -14.42 -12.77 -16.69
CA GLU A 216 -13.51 -13.21 -17.74
C GLU A 216 -12.04 -13.20 -17.33
N PHE A 217 -11.67 -12.30 -16.41
CA PHE A 217 -10.30 -12.26 -15.88
C PHE A 217 -10.11 -13.20 -14.70
N LYS A 218 -11.13 -13.47 -13.90
CA LYS A 218 -11.09 -14.52 -12.86
C LYS A 218 -10.85 -15.90 -13.46
N GLU A 219 -11.46 -16.20 -14.61
CA GLU A 219 -11.24 -17.45 -15.32
C GLU A 219 -9.84 -17.53 -15.96
N ALA A 220 -9.27 -16.41 -16.40
CA ALA A 220 -7.92 -16.36 -16.96
C ALA A 220 -6.83 -16.63 -15.90
N GLU A 221 -7.00 -16.18 -14.66
CA GLU A 221 -6.11 -16.51 -13.54
C GLU A 221 -6.09 -18.02 -13.23
N THR A 222 -7.16 -18.75 -13.59
CA THR A 222 -7.26 -20.21 -13.39
C THR A 222 -6.58 -21.00 -14.52
N PHE A 223 -6.24 -20.35 -15.65
CA PHE A 223 -5.62 -20.97 -16.82
C PHE A 223 -4.13 -20.61 -17.01
N MET A 224 -3.58 -19.70 -16.22
CA MET A 224 -2.17 -19.32 -16.20
C MET A 224 -1.46 -19.75 -14.92
#